data_370058afdc98ee12ac411469ad83f537
#
_entry.id   370058afdc98ee12ac411469ad83f537
#
_cell.length_a   1.000
_cell.length_b   1.000
_cell.length_c   1.000
_cell.angle_alpha   90.00
_cell.angle_beta   90.00
_cell.angle_gamma   90.00
#
_symmetry.space_group_name_H-M   'P 1'
#
loop_
_entity.id
_entity.type
_entity.pdbx_description
1 polymer ?
#
loop_
_entity_poly.entity_id
_entity_poly.type
_entity_poly.pdbx_seq_one_letter_code
_entity_poly.pdbx_strand_id
1 'polypeptide(L)'
;EPFGMDYLSVGNEQWETQYLDLRYRYERFEAAIHAKYPEIRLLGTAGPFMECSITEDAWKYYREKAKENPNFSYAVDEHYYVSPQWLYDHVAMYDDYPRDVAVFAGEYAAHTEARENSMESALAEAALLTGIEKNADVVKLASYAPLFNRIGHSQWKPDMIWFDDREVYLTPNYYVQKLFANHRGSHMVLLHDQDVE
;
A
#
# COMPACT_ATOMS: atom_id res chain seq x y z
N GLU A 1 9.54 -6.66 27.48
CA GLU A 1 8.13 -6.34 27.14
C GLU A 1 7.76 -7.00 25.82
N PRO A 2 6.55 -7.55 25.66
CA PRO A 2 6.10 -8.07 24.38
C PRO A 2 6.00 -6.93 23.36
N PHE A 3 6.23 -7.23 22.09
CA PHE A 3 5.99 -6.27 21.01
C PHE A 3 4.50 -5.95 20.94
N GLY A 4 4.17 -4.65 20.92
CA GLY A 4 2.82 -4.20 20.61
C GLY A 4 2.56 -4.41 19.11
N MET A 5 1.88 -5.49 18.75
CA MET A 5 1.53 -5.78 17.36
C MET A 5 0.05 -5.47 17.14
N ASP A 6 -0.22 -4.42 16.37
CA ASP A 6 -1.59 -3.99 16.08
C ASP A 6 -2.14 -4.61 14.79
N TYR A 7 -1.26 -4.93 13.83
CA TYR A 7 -1.60 -5.42 12.51
C TYR A 7 -0.86 -6.70 12.15
N LEU A 8 -1.53 -7.59 11.43
CA LEU A 8 -0.93 -8.80 10.89
C LEU A 8 -1.44 -9.04 9.47
N SER A 9 -0.53 -9.02 8.50
CA SER A 9 -0.86 -9.39 7.13
C SER A 9 -0.93 -10.91 6.98
N VAL A 10 -2.00 -11.39 6.35
CA VAL A 10 -2.22 -12.80 6.04
C VAL A 10 -2.15 -13.01 4.53
N GLY A 11 -1.01 -13.44 4.07
CA GLY A 11 -0.67 -13.59 2.66
C GLY A 11 0.16 -12.44 2.11
N ASN A 12 0.66 -12.64 0.89
CA ASN A 12 1.39 -11.63 0.11
C ASN A 12 1.28 -11.98 -1.37
N GLU A 13 0.73 -11.07 -2.16
CA GLU A 13 0.60 -11.11 -3.61
C GLU A 13 -0.15 -12.31 -4.21
N GLN A 14 -0.20 -13.46 -3.66
CA GLN A 14 -0.86 -14.67 -4.21
C GLN A 14 -0.91 -14.74 -5.75
N TRP A 15 0.18 -15.21 -6.33
CA TRP A 15 0.30 -15.37 -7.78
C TRP A 15 -0.47 -16.58 -8.31
N GLU A 16 -1.12 -16.45 -9.46
CA GLU A 16 -1.73 -17.54 -10.23
C GLU A 16 -2.56 -18.52 -9.39
N THR A 17 -2.12 -19.76 -9.30
CA THR A 17 -2.84 -20.83 -8.58
C THR A 17 -2.86 -20.64 -7.05
N GLN A 18 -1.95 -19.87 -6.48
CA GLN A 18 -1.96 -19.55 -5.06
C GLN A 18 -3.20 -18.76 -4.66
N TYR A 19 -3.75 -17.97 -5.58
CA TYR A 19 -4.98 -17.24 -5.38
C TYR A 19 -6.20 -18.15 -5.15
N LEU A 20 -6.23 -19.33 -5.75
CA LEU A 20 -7.35 -20.28 -5.62
C LEU A 20 -7.52 -20.77 -4.17
N ASP A 21 -6.41 -20.89 -3.42
CA ASP A 21 -6.42 -21.32 -2.02
C ASP A 21 -6.54 -20.17 -1.02
N LEU A 22 -6.40 -18.93 -1.47
CA LEU A 22 -6.32 -17.75 -0.60
C LEU A 22 -7.49 -17.68 0.36
N ARG A 23 -8.72 -17.75 -0.16
CA ARG A 23 -9.95 -17.57 0.64
C ARG A 23 -10.05 -18.60 1.75
N TYR A 24 -9.83 -19.88 1.41
CA TYR A 24 -9.87 -20.96 2.38
C TYR A 24 -8.79 -20.83 3.46
N ARG A 25 -7.58 -20.45 3.08
CA ARG A 25 -6.47 -20.25 4.02
C ARG A 25 -6.71 -19.03 4.91
N TYR A 26 -7.13 -17.92 4.31
CA TYR A 26 -7.40 -16.69 5.06
C TYR A 26 -8.47 -16.91 6.13
N GLU A 27 -9.60 -17.54 5.82
CA GLU A 27 -10.65 -17.83 6.79
C GLU A 27 -10.14 -18.67 7.97
N ARG A 28 -9.27 -19.63 7.72
CA ARG A 28 -8.68 -20.45 8.78
C ARG A 28 -7.70 -19.67 9.64
N PHE A 29 -6.88 -18.85 9.05
CA PHE A 29 -5.95 -17.98 9.80
C PHE A 29 -6.73 -16.93 10.59
N GLU A 30 -7.69 -16.28 10.00
CA GLU A 30 -8.55 -15.30 10.66
C GLU A 30 -9.20 -15.91 11.91
N ALA A 31 -9.90 -17.02 11.75
CA ALA A 31 -10.57 -17.70 12.86
C ALA A 31 -9.59 -18.11 13.98
N ALA A 32 -8.42 -18.67 13.64
CA ALA A 32 -7.43 -19.09 14.59
C ALA A 32 -6.75 -17.92 15.34
N ILE A 33 -6.47 -16.84 14.62
CA ILE A 33 -5.82 -15.64 15.18
C ILE A 33 -6.81 -14.93 16.11
N HIS A 34 -8.02 -14.63 15.65
CA HIS A 34 -9.01 -13.90 16.43
C HIS A 34 -9.53 -14.70 17.63
N ALA A 35 -9.50 -16.03 17.56
CA ALA A 35 -9.81 -16.85 18.75
C ALA A 35 -8.80 -16.64 19.89
N LYS A 36 -7.57 -16.23 19.59
CA LYS A 36 -6.50 -16.05 20.56
C LYS A 36 -6.12 -14.58 20.80
N TYR A 37 -6.23 -13.77 19.76
CA TYR A 37 -5.83 -12.36 19.73
C TYR A 37 -6.89 -11.53 19.02
N PRO A 38 -8.06 -11.32 19.63
CA PRO A 38 -9.20 -10.65 18.97
C PRO A 38 -8.94 -9.15 18.67
N GLU A 39 -7.90 -8.57 19.30
CA GLU A 39 -7.50 -7.17 19.11
C GLU A 39 -6.64 -6.94 17.85
N ILE A 40 -6.02 -8.00 17.30
CA ILE A 40 -5.17 -7.86 16.12
C ILE A 40 -6.01 -7.57 14.88
N ARG A 41 -5.64 -6.53 14.17
CA ARG A 41 -6.24 -6.16 12.89
C ARG A 41 -5.58 -6.92 11.75
N LEU A 42 -6.36 -7.75 11.06
CA LEU A 42 -5.84 -8.53 9.94
C LEU A 42 -5.87 -7.70 8.65
N LEU A 43 -4.84 -7.88 7.84
CA LEU A 43 -4.73 -7.31 6.50
C LEU A 43 -4.82 -8.45 5.49
N GLY A 44 -5.77 -8.32 4.57
CA GLY A 44 -5.92 -9.24 3.43
C GLY A 44 -5.04 -8.80 2.26
N THR A 45 -5.00 -9.57 1.19
CA THR A 45 -4.23 -9.24 -0.02
C THR A 45 -5.11 -9.22 -1.25
N ALA A 46 -4.95 -8.20 -2.11
CA ALA A 46 -5.65 -8.07 -3.38
C ALA A 46 -4.88 -8.66 -4.57
N GLY A 47 -3.73 -9.29 -4.31
CA GLY A 47 -2.86 -9.82 -5.36
C GLY A 47 -1.73 -8.86 -5.75
N PRO A 48 -0.94 -9.23 -6.79
CA PRO A 48 0.30 -8.52 -7.10
C PRO A 48 0.13 -7.29 -8.00
N PHE A 49 -1.06 -7.06 -8.57
CA PHE A 49 -1.32 -6.00 -9.53
C PHE A 49 -2.68 -5.34 -9.29
N MET A 50 -2.77 -4.09 -9.68
CA MET A 50 -4.03 -3.37 -9.84
C MET A 50 -4.69 -3.71 -11.19
N GLU A 51 -5.97 -3.36 -11.32
CA GLU A 51 -6.72 -3.42 -12.58
C GLU A 51 -6.74 -4.82 -13.25
N CYS A 52 -6.86 -5.85 -12.44
CA CYS A 52 -6.99 -7.21 -12.93
C CYS A 52 -8.10 -7.98 -12.21
N SER A 53 -8.56 -9.06 -12.81
CA SER A 53 -9.65 -9.88 -12.27
C SER A 53 -9.37 -10.45 -10.88
N ILE A 54 -8.10 -10.73 -10.56
CA ILE A 54 -7.69 -11.20 -9.23
C ILE A 54 -7.97 -10.13 -8.17
N THR A 55 -7.59 -8.89 -8.44
CA THR A 55 -7.82 -7.75 -7.54
C THR A 55 -9.31 -7.48 -7.36
N GLU A 56 -10.08 -7.48 -8.44
CA GLU A 56 -11.53 -7.29 -8.39
C GLU A 56 -12.22 -8.38 -7.57
N ASP A 57 -11.86 -9.65 -7.80
CA ASP A 57 -12.39 -10.79 -7.06
C ASP A 57 -11.99 -10.77 -5.58
N ALA A 58 -10.77 -10.35 -5.26
CA ALA A 58 -10.31 -10.20 -3.89
C ALA A 58 -11.12 -9.13 -3.15
N TRP A 59 -11.27 -7.94 -3.72
CA TRP A 59 -12.07 -6.88 -3.14
C TRP A 59 -13.52 -7.27 -2.92
N LYS A 60 -14.14 -7.92 -3.91
CA LYS A 60 -15.50 -8.44 -3.77
C LYS A 60 -15.61 -9.40 -2.60
N TYR A 61 -14.67 -10.34 -2.48
CA TYR A 61 -14.63 -11.31 -1.40
C TYR A 61 -14.52 -10.65 -0.02
N TYR A 62 -13.56 -9.74 0.19
CA TYR A 62 -13.36 -9.09 1.49
C TYR A 62 -14.56 -8.21 1.88
N ARG A 63 -15.16 -7.51 0.91
CA ARG A 63 -16.38 -6.70 1.16
C ARG A 63 -17.59 -7.56 1.49
N GLU A 64 -17.76 -8.70 0.86
CA GLU A 64 -18.84 -9.64 1.20
C GLU A 64 -18.66 -10.19 2.61
N LYS A 65 -17.46 -10.58 2.98
CA LYS A 65 -17.14 -11.07 4.33
C LYS A 65 -17.27 -9.99 5.40
N ALA A 66 -16.91 -8.76 5.10
CA ALA A 66 -17.06 -7.64 6.04
C ALA A 66 -18.52 -7.32 6.39
N LYS A 67 -19.47 -7.64 5.52
CA LYS A 67 -20.91 -7.52 5.84
C LYS A 67 -21.35 -8.50 6.93
N GLU A 68 -20.73 -9.68 6.96
CA GLU A 68 -21.01 -10.72 7.95
C GLU A 68 -20.19 -10.53 9.23
N ASN A 69 -18.93 -10.15 9.08
CA ASN A 69 -17.97 -9.92 10.17
C ASN A 69 -17.13 -8.67 9.86
N PRO A 70 -17.46 -7.49 10.43
CA PRO A 70 -16.67 -6.26 10.20
C PRO A 70 -15.20 -6.34 10.61
N ASN A 71 -14.84 -7.31 11.45
CA ASN A 71 -13.47 -7.54 11.90
C ASN A 71 -12.74 -8.58 11.03
N PHE A 72 -13.40 -9.13 10.00
CA PHE A 72 -12.83 -10.17 9.15
C PHE A 72 -11.50 -9.76 8.50
N SER A 73 -11.44 -8.54 7.96
CA SER A 73 -10.24 -7.90 7.49
C SER A 73 -10.33 -6.40 7.71
N TYR A 74 -9.35 -5.83 8.39
CA TYR A 74 -9.30 -4.39 8.64
C TYR A 74 -9.02 -3.61 7.36
N ALA A 75 -8.07 -4.10 6.56
CA ALA A 75 -7.74 -3.51 5.28
C ALA A 75 -7.33 -4.58 4.27
N VAL A 76 -7.39 -4.22 3.00
CA VAL A 76 -6.91 -5.03 1.89
C VAL A 76 -5.64 -4.40 1.33
N ASP A 77 -4.62 -5.22 1.18
CA ASP A 77 -3.29 -4.83 0.71
C ASP A 77 -3.26 -4.80 -0.81
N GLU A 78 -2.96 -3.64 -1.36
CA GLU A 78 -2.82 -3.37 -2.79
C GLU A 78 -1.37 -3.09 -3.15
N HIS A 79 -0.91 -3.73 -4.23
CA HIS A 79 0.43 -3.56 -4.76
C HIS A 79 0.40 -2.95 -6.15
N TYR A 80 1.22 -1.93 -6.40
CA TYR A 80 1.34 -1.32 -7.72
C TYR A 80 2.74 -0.76 -8.00
N TYR A 81 3.45 -1.46 -8.86
CA TYR A 81 4.72 -1.07 -9.43
C TYR A 81 4.46 -0.61 -10.87
N VAL A 82 4.30 0.68 -11.06
CA VAL A 82 3.71 1.28 -12.27
C VAL A 82 4.56 2.45 -12.79
N SER A 83 4.28 2.91 -14.02
CA SER A 83 5.01 4.06 -14.56
C SER A 83 4.71 5.36 -13.79
N PRO A 84 5.61 6.36 -13.82
CA PRO A 84 5.31 7.69 -13.27
C PRO A 84 4.03 8.30 -13.85
N GLN A 85 3.78 8.13 -15.13
CA GLN A 85 2.57 8.63 -15.77
C GLN A 85 1.30 7.99 -15.20
N TRP A 86 1.32 6.67 -14.95
CA TRP A 86 0.20 5.98 -14.32
C TRP A 86 -0.15 6.60 -12.96
N LEU A 87 0.87 6.91 -12.14
CA LEU A 87 0.64 7.53 -10.83
C LEU A 87 0.01 8.91 -10.94
N TYR A 88 0.42 9.73 -11.91
CA TYR A 88 -0.22 11.03 -12.17
C TYR A 88 -1.67 10.88 -12.60
N ASP A 89 -1.97 9.90 -13.45
CA ASP A 89 -3.32 9.66 -13.95
C ASP A 89 -4.26 9.10 -12.88
N HIS A 90 -3.69 8.50 -11.81
CA HIS A 90 -4.43 7.82 -10.76
C HIS A 90 -4.38 8.51 -9.38
N VAL A 91 -4.04 9.80 -9.32
CA VAL A 91 -4.03 10.57 -8.05
C VAL A 91 -5.40 10.51 -7.35
N ALA A 92 -6.49 10.48 -8.10
CA ALA A 92 -7.85 10.45 -7.59
C ALA A 92 -8.45 9.04 -7.44
N MET A 93 -7.66 7.97 -7.63
CA MET A 93 -8.19 6.59 -7.72
C MET A 93 -8.99 6.14 -6.50
N TYR A 94 -8.70 6.69 -5.31
CA TYR A 94 -9.40 6.34 -4.08
C TYR A 94 -10.63 7.22 -3.78
N ASP A 95 -10.92 8.24 -4.60
CA ASP A 95 -12.04 9.15 -4.36
C ASP A 95 -13.38 8.42 -4.33
N ASP A 96 -13.55 7.45 -5.22
CA ASP A 96 -14.79 6.67 -5.38
C ASP A 96 -14.76 5.29 -4.69
N TYR A 97 -13.70 4.96 -3.94
CA TYR A 97 -13.65 3.70 -3.21
C TYR A 97 -14.74 3.65 -2.14
N PRO A 98 -15.49 2.54 -2.03
CA PRO A 98 -16.39 2.32 -0.90
C PRO A 98 -15.63 2.42 0.42
N ARG A 99 -16.28 3.04 1.43
CA ARG A 99 -15.73 3.21 2.78
C ARG A 99 -16.12 2.07 3.72
N ASP A 100 -16.21 0.86 3.19
CA ASP A 100 -16.62 -0.36 3.90
C ASP A 100 -15.44 -1.18 4.45
N VAL A 101 -14.38 -1.33 3.67
CA VAL A 101 -13.12 -1.97 4.05
C VAL A 101 -11.98 -1.03 3.72
N ALA A 102 -11.03 -0.88 4.63
CA ALA A 102 -9.92 0.03 4.43
C ALA A 102 -8.91 -0.50 3.38
N VAL A 103 -8.09 0.40 2.87
CA VAL A 103 -6.97 0.11 1.97
C VAL A 103 -5.66 0.17 2.74
N PHE A 104 -4.79 -0.78 2.47
CA PHE A 104 -3.36 -0.71 2.72
C PHE A 104 -2.64 -0.67 1.37
N ALA A 105 -2.06 0.46 1.00
CA ALA A 105 -1.16 0.57 -0.14
C ALA A 105 0.21 0.02 0.28
N GLY A 106 0.33 -1.33 0.33
CA GLY A 106 1.42 -2.01 1.05
C GLY A 106 2.72 -2.06 0.29
N GLU A 107 2.66 -2.08 -1.04
CA GLU A 107 3.84 -2.01 -1.89
C GLU A 107 3.56 -1.12 -3.10
N TYR A 108 4.30 -0.03 -3.23
CA TYR A 108 4.25 0.79 -4.43
C TYR A 108 5.60 1.44 -4.74
N ALA A 109 5.87 1.63 -6.01
CA ALA A 109 6.97 2.44 -6.50
C ALA A 109 6.71 2.90 -7.94
N ALA A 110 7.19 4.10 -8.27
CA ALA A 110 7.23 4.57 -9.65
C ALA A 110 8.35 3.87 -10.43
N HIS A 111 7.99 3.05 -11.40
CA HIS A 111 8.93 2.36 -12.27
C HIS A 111 9.16 3.16 -13.55
N THR A 112 10.25 3.95 -13.60
CA THR A 112 10.76 4.53 -14.83
C THR A 112 11.26 3.46 -15.78
N GLU A 113 11.49 3.78 -17.04
CA GLU A 113 12.06 2.83 -18.01
C GLU A 113 13.43 2.31 -17.55
N ALA A 114 14.26 3.17 -16.95
CA ALA A 114 15.57 2.79 -16.42
C ALA A 114 15.51 2.03 -15.08
N ARG A 115 14.31 1.93 -14.47
CA ARG A 115 14.15 1.33 -13.13
C ARG A 115 15.06 1.99 -12.08
N GLU A 116 15.09 3.31 -12.08
CA GLU A 116 15.93 4.10 -11.19
C GLU A 116 15.10 5.08 -10.35
N ASN A 117 15.58 5.31 -9.14
CA ASN A 117 15.07 6.37 -8.30
C ASN A 117 15.55 7.73 -8.85
N SER A 118 14.63 8.51 -9.36
CA SER A 118 14.89 9.81 -9.98
C SER A 118 13.95 10.87 -9.40
N MET A 119 14.20 12.13 -9.75
CA MET A 119 13.27 13.19 -9.39
C MET A 119 11.90 12.99 -10.06
N GLU A 120 11.87 12.44 -11.28
CA GLU A 120 10.61 12.10 -11.97
C GLU A 120 9.80 11.08 -11.18
N SER A 121 10.42 9.95 -10.78
CA SER A 121 9.74 8.93 -9.98
C SER A 121 9.28 9.47 -8.63
N ALA A 122 10.11 10.28 -7.98
CA ALA A 122 9.80 10.87 -6.67
C ALA A 122 8.61 11.86 -6.75
N LEU A 123 8.54 12.68 -7.78
CA LEU A 123 7.42 13.62 -7.97
C LEU A 123 6.10 12.90 -8.30
N ALA A 124 6.16 11.83 -9.07
CA ALA A 124 4.98 11.01 -9.35
C ALA A 124 4.44 10.32 -8.09
N GLU A 125 5.33 9.80 -7.26
CA GLU A 125 4.95 9.25 -5.94
C GLU A 125 4.40 10.34 -5.01
N ALA A 126 4.98 11.53 -5.00
CA ALA A 126 4.45 12.66 -4.24
C ALA A 126 3.01 13.01 -4.66
N ALA A 127 2.74 13.05 -5.97
CA ALA A 127 1.39 13.30 -6.49
C ALA A 127 0.40 12.23 -5.99
N LEU A 128 0.75 10.94 -6.09
CA LEU A 128 -0.08 9.86 -5.56
C LEU A 128 -0.33 10.01 -4.06
N LEU A 129 0.71 10.33 -3.27
CA LEU A 129 0.59 10.51 -1.82
C LEU A 129 -0.37 11.63 -1.43
N THR A 130 -0.50 12.69 -2.24
CA THR A 130 -1.54 13.72 -2.01
C THR A 130 -2.95 13.14 -2.13
N GLY A 131 -3.17 12.25 -3.10
CA GLY A 131 -4.43 11.53 -3.27
C GLY A 131 -4.70 10.54 -2.13
N ILE A 132 -3.67 9.85 -1.63
CA ILE A 132 -3.74 8.97 -0.47
C ILE A 132 -4.11 9.77 0.79
N GLU A 133 -3.45 10.91 1.04
CA GLU A 133 -3.78 11.76 2.19
C GLU A 133 -5.20 12.35 2.10
N LYS A 134 -5.62 12.76 0.91
CA LYS A 134 -7.00 13.20 0.65
C LYS A 134 -8.02 12.12 1.05
N ASN A 135 -7.69 10.87 0.85
CA ASN A 135 -8.54 9.70 1.10
C ASN A 135 -8.14 8.92 2.36
N ALA A 136 -7.58 9.58 3.38
CA ALA A 136 -7.15 8.95 4.63
C ALA A 136 -8.32 8.34 5.46
N ASP A 137 -9.55 8.61 5.07
CA ASP A 137 -10.76 7.94 5.60
C ASP A 137 -10.90 6.49 5.10
N VAL A 138 -10.32 6.15 3.95
CA VAL A 138 -10.30 4.79 3.41
C VAL A 138 -8.88 4.21 3.33
N VAL A 139 -7.86 4.97 2.92
CA VAL A 139 -6.47 4.51 2.88
C VAL A 139 -5.84 4.72 4.25
N LYS A 140 -5.70 3.65 5.02
CA LYS A 140 -5.23 3.71 6.41
C LYS A 140 -3.73 3.53 6.56
N LEU A 141 -3.11 2.82 5.64
CA LEU A 141 -1.69 2.49 5.66
C LEU A 141 -1.12 2.63 4.24
N ALA A 142 0.10 3.09 4.14
CA ALA A 142 0.87 3.12 2.90
C ALA A 142 2.34 2.86 3.19
N SER A 143 3.00 2.06 2.35
CA SER A 143 4.42 1.78 2.46
C SER A 143 5.09 1.62 1.10
N TYR A 144 6.20 2.31 0.93
CA TYR A 144 7.06 2.15 -0.24
C TYR A 144 7.79 0.80 -0.18
N ALA A 145 7.92 0.14 -1.32
CA ALA A 145 8.72 -1.08 -1.46
C ALA A 145 9.43 -1.13 -2.84
N PRO A 146 10.61 -1.81 -2.88
CA PRO A 146 11.44 -2.27 -1.75
C PRO A 146 12.20 -1.13 -1.06
N LEU A 147 12.54 -1.34 0.23
CA LEU A 147 13.18 -0.30 1.04
C LEU A 147 14.70 -0.23 0.85
N PHE A 148 15.38 -1.37 0.90
CA PHE A 148 16.84 -1.43 1.05
C PHE A 148 17.52 -2.18 -0.08
N ASN A 149 18.65 -1.63 -0.55
CA ASN A 149 19.51 -2.31 -1.50
C ASN A 149 21.00 -2.14 -1.14
N ARG A 150 21.70 -3.26 -1.09
CA ARG A 150 23.16 -3.23 -0.94
C ARG A 150 23.83 -3.06 -2.29
N ILE A 151 24.67 -2.03 -2.41
CA ILE A 151 25.44 -1.77 -3.63
C ILE A 151 26.28 -2.99 -4.01
N GLY A 152 26.24 -3.38 -5.27
CA GLY A 152 26.91 -4.58 -5.78
C GLY A 152 26.18 -5.90 -5.54
N HIS A 153 25.05 -5.91 -4.83
CA HIS A 153 24.23 -7.10 -4.52
C HIS A 153 22.74 -6.89 -4.80
N SER A 154 22.44 -6.04 -5.76
CA SER A 154 21.06 -5.69 -6.12
C SER A 154 20.35 -6.89 -6.75
N GLN A 155 19.16 -7.21 -6.23
CA GLN A 155 18.25 -8.21 -6.79
C GLN A 155 17.03 -7.57 -7.47
N TRP A 156 16.74 -6.31 -7.11
CA TRP A 156 15.59 -5.56 -7.59
C TRP A 156 15.93 -4.08 -7.76
N LYS A 157 15.15 -3.36 -8.56
CA LYS A 157 15.17 -1.91 -8.73
C LYS A 157 13.76 -1.40 -9.09
N PRO A 158 13.40 -0.20 -8.69
CA PRO A 158 14.14 0.75 -7.82
C PRO A 158 14.04 0.37 -6.35
N ASP A 159 14.98 0.86 -5.52
CA ASP A 159 14.97 0.69 -4.07
C ASP A 159 15.17 2.05 -3.39
N MET A 160 14.48 2.30 -2.28
CA MET A 160 14.44 3.63 -1.69
C MET A 160 15.74 4.06 -1.01
N ILE A 161 16.44 3.13 -0.37
CA ILE A 161 17.66 3.36 0.40
C ILE A 161 18.75 2.42 -0.05
N TRP A 162 19.85 2.98 -0.53
CA TRP A 162 21.02 2.23 -0.92
C TRP A 162 22.12 2.32 0.14
N PHE A 163 22.88 1.27 0.32
CA PHE A 163 23.96 1.25 1.29
C PHE A 163 25.12 0.33 0.85
N ASP A 164 26.28 0.60 1.41
CA ASP A 164 27.45 -0.28 1.36
C ASP A 164 27.98 -0.52 2.79
N ASP A 165 29.21 -1.01 2.90
CA ASP A 165 29.83 -1.30 4.21
C ASP A 165 30.22 -0.02 4.99
N ARG A 166 30.07 1.16 4.40
CA ARG A 166 30.57 2.43 4.95
C ARG A 166 29.50 3.51 5.02
N GLU A 167 28.63 3.57 4.01
CA GLU A 167 27.74 4.72 3.79
C GLU A 167 26.32 4.29 3.43
N VAL A 168 25.38 5.21 3.64
CA VAL A 168 23.98 5.09 3.25
C VAL A 168 23.64 6.20 2.28
N TYR A 169 23.00 5.86 1.17
CA TYR A 169 22.61 6.77 0.11
C TYR A 169 21.10 6.85 0.02
N LEU A 170 20.57 8.02 0.31
CA LEU A 170 19.13 8.28 0.34
C LEU A 170 18.69 8.84 -1.02
N THR A 171 17.69 8.21 -1.63
CA THR A 171 17.16 8.59 -2.94
C THR A 171 16.20 9.79 -2.85
N PRO A 172 15.86 10.45 -3.97
CA PRO A 172 14.77 11.45 -4.00
C PRO A 172 13.46 10.90 -3.45
N ASN A 173 13.13 9.64 -3.75
CA ASN A 173 11.93 8.94 -3.26
C ASN A 173 11.93 8.83 -1.73
N TYR A 174 13.09 8.57 -1.10
CA TYR A 174 13.21 8.59 0.37
C TYR A 174 12.81 9.96 0.95
N TYR A 175 13.27 11.05 0.35
CA TYR A 175 12.95 12.38 0.87
C TYR A 175 11.48 12.73 0.72
N VAL A 176 10.81 12.28 -0.34
CA VAL A 176 9.35 12.39 -0.49
C VAL A 176 8.64 11.62 0.61
N GLN A 177 8.95 10.34 0.81
CA GLN A 177 8.35 9.52 1.86
C GLN A 177 8.58 10.14 3.25
N LYS A 178 9.78 10.61 3.52
CA LYS A 178 10.12 11.30 4.78
C LYS A 178 9.30 12.57 4.98
N LEU A 179 9.09 13.37 3.92
CA LEU A 179 8.29 14.58 3.98
C LEU A 179 6.87 14.27 4.41
N PHE A 180 6.19 13.37 3.70
CA PHE A 180 4.81 12.98 4.01
C PHE A 180 4.68 12.31 5.39
N ALA A 181 5.61 11.43 5.76
CA ALA A 181 5.57 10.76 7.06
C ALA A 181 5.72 11.72 8.26
N ASN A 182 6.47 12.81 8.12
CA ASN A 182 6.75 13.74 9.21
C ASN A 182 5.86 14.99 9.23
N HIS A 183 5.14 15.27 8.16
CA HIS A 183 4.32 16.48 8.03
C HIS A 183 2.84 16.20 7.78
N ARG A 184 2.34 15.11 8.34
CA ARG A 184 0.92 14.76 8.24
C ARG A 184 0.05 15.83 8.90
N GLY A 185 -0.96 16.31 8.16
CA GLY A 185 -2.03 17.12 8.71
C GLY A 185 -2.98 16.32 9.60
N SER A 186 -3.67 16.98 10.51
CA SER A 186 -4.78 16.40 11.27
C SER A 186 -6.13 16.58 10.57
N HIS A 187 -6.22 17.49 9.64
CA HIS A 187 -7.43 17.86 8.90
C HIS A 187 -7.08 18.18 7.46
N MET A 188 -7.98 17.85 6.56
CA MET A 188 -7.93 18.26 5.16
C MET A 188 -8.92 19.38 4.92
N VAL A 189 -8.46 20.44 4.24
CA VAL A 189 -9.33 21.54 3.78
C VAL A 189 -9.70 21.25 2.32
N LEU A 190 -10.99 21.14 2.05
CA LEU A 190 -11.47 21.05 0.69
C LEU A 190 -11.40 22.44 0.05
N LEU A 191 -10.62 22.55 -1.02
CA LEU A 191 -10.59 23.72 -1.88
C LEU A 191 -11.62 23.54 -2.99
N HIS A 192 -12.45 24.55 -3.21
CA HIS A 192 -13.32 24.61 -4.38
C HIS A 192 -12.64 25.43 -5.47
N ASP A 193 -12.93 25.14 -6.73
CA ASP A 193 -12.32 25.83 -7.89
C ASP A 193 -12.45 27.37 -7.85
N GLN A 194 -13.35 27.89 -7.02
CA GLN A 194 -13.54 29.33 -6.81
C GLN A 194 -12.56 29.96 -5.81
N ASP A 195 -11.78 29.13 -5.08
CA ASP A 195 -10.85 29.55 -4.05
C ASP A 195 -9.40 29.69 -4.57
N VAL A 196 -9.20 29.41 -5.87
CA VAL A 196 -7.88 29.45 -6.52
C VAL A 196 -7.88 30.62 -7.52
N GLU A 197 -7.48 31.80 -7.07
CA GLU A 197 -7.10 32.94 -7.92
C GLU A 197 -5.58 33.02 -8.10
#